data_f6d0bc79bae57740a656c614940446fd
#
_entry.id   f6d0bc79bae57740a656c614940446fd
#
_cell.length_a   1.000
_cell.length_b   1.000
_cell.length_c   1.000
_cell.angle_alpha   90.00
_cell.angle_beta   90.00
_cell.angle_gamma   90.00
#
_symmetry.space_group_name_H-M   'P 1'
#
loop_
_entity.id
_entity.type
_entity.pdbx_description
1 polymer ?
#
loop_
_entity_poly.entity_id
_entity_poly.type
_entity_poly.pdbx_seq_one_letter_code
_entity_poly.pdbx_strand_id
1 'polypeptide(L)'
;MLWHDGQCVWDSLAIGEYVNEHFAGGALWPDDAASRALGRCMAAEMHSGFTALRSAMPMNIRAKRAVPMTEALQRDIDRIWTLWGDARSAHADAGPWLLGSYSLADAMFAPVVFRFATYGVQAPDDLSEYCARVMKDPDLEPWLALAAEETWIVDADEAGEEAG
;
A
#
# COMPACT_ATOMS: atom_id res chain seq x y z
N MET A 1 -7.25 -12.39 8.68
CA MET A 1 -8.57 -12.92 9.14
C MET A 1 -9.01 -12.10 10.33
N LEU A 2 -10.22 -11.55 10.30
CA LEU A 2 -10.84 -10.75 11.37
C LEU A 2 -11.99 -11.56 11.99
N TRP A 3 -12.04 -11.62 13.32
CA TRP A 3 -13.15 -12.18 14.06
C TRP A 3 -13.88 -11.07 14.83
N HIS A 4 -15.19 -10.94 14.62
CA HIS A 4 -16.04 -9.98 15.30
C HIS A 4 -17.45 -10.58 15.51
N ASP A 5 -17.95 -10.57 16.74
CA ASP A 5 -19.27 -11.09 17.13
C ASP A 5 -19.60 -12.49 16.59
N GLY A 6 -18.61 -13.40 16.61
CA GLY A 6 -18.76 -14.76 16.13
C GLY A 6 -18.70 -14.92 14.60
N GLN A 7 -18.56 -13.84 13.88
CA GLN A 7 -18.37 -13.84 12.43
C GLN A 7 -16.90 -13.79 12.06
N CYS A 8 -16.49 -14.62 11.10
CA CYS A 8 -15.16 -14.60 10.51
C CYS A 8 -15.21 -13.87 9.17
N VAL A 9 -14.38 -12.85 9.03
CA VAL A 9 -14.17 -12.11 7.77
C VAL A 9 -12.73 -12.35 7.31
N TRP A 10 -12.55 -12.77 6.08
CA TRP A 10 -11.24 -13.00 5.47
C TRP A 10 -11.13 -12.24 4.15
N ASP A 11 -9.90 -12.13 3.64
CA ASP A 11 -9.50 -11.24 2.58
C ASP A 11 -9.34 -9.78 3.04
N SER A 12 -8.23 -9.13 2.64
CA SER A 12 -7.90 -7.79 3.11
C SER A 12 -8.88 -6.72 2.64
N LEU A 13 -9.40 -6.85 1.41
CA LEU A 13 -10.38 -5.89 0.88
C LEU A 13 -11.73 -6.04 1.57
N ALA A 14 -12.16 -7.28 1.78
CA ALA A 14 -13.41 -7.57 2.51
C ALA A 14 -13.31 -7.11 3.99
N ILE A 15 -12.17 -7.31 4.64
CA ILE A 15 -11.92 -6.80 6.00
C ILE A 15 -11.99 -5.28 6.01
N GLY A 16 -11.36 -4.62 5.04
CA GLY A 16 -11.41 -3.16 4.92
C GLY A 16 -12.83 -2.62 4.79
N GLU A 17 -13.65 -3.21 3.92
CA GLU A 17 -15.07 -2.82 3.77
C GLU A 17 -15.86 -3.12 5.05
N TYR A 18 -15.65 -4.26 5.69
CA TYR A 18 -16.29 -4.60 6.96
C TYR A 18 -15.95 -3.58 8.07
N VAL A 19 -14.68 -3.21 8.19
CA VAL A 19 -14.23 -2.19 9.15
C VAL A 19 -14.84 -0.83 8.82
N ASN A 20 -14.91 -0.47 7.55
CA ASN A 20 -15.53 0.77 7.10
C ASN A 20 -17.01 0.85 7.50
N GLU A 21 -17.76 -0.22 7.33
CA GLU A 21 -19.19 -0.27 7.65
C GLU A 21 -19.45 -0.31 9.17
N HIS A 22 -18.72 -1.15 9.90
CA HIS A 22 -19.03 -1.45 11.31
C HIS A 22 -18.35 -0.53 12.31
N PHE A 23 -17.18 0.03 11.98
CA PHE A 23 -16.37 0.78 12.94
C PHE A 23 -16.09 2.22 12.51
N ALA A 24 -16.07 2.49 11.21
CA ALA A 24 -15.73 3.82 10.70
C ALA A 24 -16.95 4.61 10.16
N GLY A 25 -18.15 4.06 10.20
CA GLY A 25 -19.36 4.73 9.73
C GLY A 25 -19.32 5.18 8.27
N GLY A 26 -18.54 4.49 7.44
CA GLY A 26 -18.36 4.82 6.03
C GLY A 26 -17.18 5.76 5.73
N ALA A 27 -16.50 6.30 6.75
CA ALA A 27 -15.50 7.36 6.61
C ALA A 27 -14.16 6.93 5.97
N LEU A 28 -13.96 5.63 5.74
CA LEU A 28 -12.76 5.14 5.06
C LEU A 28 -12.82 5.23 3.52
N TRP A 29 -13.90 5.79 2.99
CA TRP A 29 -14.01 6.16 1.58
C TRP A 29 -14.45 7.62 1.43
N PRO A 30 -14.07 8.30 0.33
CA PRO A 30 -14.58 9.65 0.04
C PRO A 30 -16.11 9.71 -0.02
N ASP A 31 -16.69 10.82 0.44
CA ASP A 31 -18.13 11.08 0.33
C ASP A 31 -18.59 11.27 -1.12
N ASP A 32 -17.73 11.85 -1.95
CA ASP A 32 -18.01 11.98 -3.38
C ASP A 32 -18.04 10.64 -4.08
N ALA A 33 -19.11 10.38 -4.83
CA ALA A 33 -19.35 9.08 -5.47
C ALA A 33 -18.30 8.71 -6.53
N ALA A 34 -17.78 9.68 -7.27
CA ALA A 34 -16.78 9.45 -8.30
C ALA A 34 -15.41 9.11 -7.66
N SER A 35 -14.99 9.89 -6.67
CA SER A 35 -13.76 9.64 -5.90
C SER A 35 -13.82 8.31 -5.15
N ARG A 36 -14.98 7.96 -4.57
CA ARG A 36 -15.21 6.67 -3.93
C ARG A 36 -15.11 5.50 -4.91
N ALA A 37 -15.69 5.66 -6.13
CA ALA A 37 -15.57 4.64 -7.17
C ALA A 37 -14.11 4.46 -7.61
N LEU A 38 -13.36 5.57 -7.81
CA LEU A 38 -11.94 5.53 -8.12
C LEU A 38 -11.16 4.80 -7.03
N GLY A 39 -11.37 5.14 -5.76
CA GLY A 39 -10.70 4.49 -4.63
C GLY A 39 -10.92 2.99 -4.59
N ARG A 40 -12.15 2.53 -4.83
CA ARG A 40 -12.47 1.10 -4.92
C ARG A 40 -11.80 0.42 -6.13
N CYS A 41 -11.74 1.08 -7.28
CA CYS A 41 -11.00 0.57 -8.43
C CYS A 41 -9.51 0.42 -8.11
N MET A 42 -8.89 1.43 -7.51
CA MET A 42 -7.48 1.41 -7.11
C MET A 42 -7.20 0.28 -6.09
N ALA A 43 -8.04 0.16 -5.06
CA ALA A 43 -7.91 -0.89 -4.06
C ALA A 43 -8.06 -2.30 -4.66
N ALA A 44 -9.03 -2.50 -5.56
CA ALA A 44 -9.24 -3.76 -6.24
C ALA A 44 -8.09 -4.11 -7.20
N GLU A 45 -7.55 -3.12 -7.93
CA GLU A 45 -6.38 -3.33 -8.79
C GLU A 45 -5.15 -3.70 -7.98
N MET A 46 -4.92 -3.06 -6.79
CA MET A 46 -3.85 -3.46 -5.90
C MET A 46 -4.04 -4.88 -5.36
N HIS A 47 -5.28 -5.22 -4.99
CA HIS A 47 -5.61 -6.52 -4.44
C HIS A 47 -5.36 -7.67 -5.41
N SER A 48 -5.75 -7.52 -6.67
CA SER A 48 -5.72 -8.60 -7.68
C SER A 48 -4.55 -8.49 -8.67
N GLY A 49 -3.91 -7.34 -8.76
CA GLY A 49 -2.89 -7.03 -9.77
C GLY A 49 -1.45 -7.02 -9.25
N PHE A 50 -0.56 -6.40 -10.04
CA PHE A 50 0.85 -6.17 -9.72
C PHE A 50 1.62 -7.45 -9.33
N THR A 51 1.37 -8.52 -10.08
CA THR A 51 1.92 -9.84 -9.78
C THR A 51 3.45 -9.86 -9.91
N ALA A 52 4.01 -9.14 -10.89
CA ALA A 52 5.45 -9.05 -11.07
C ALA A 52 6.11 -8.33 -9.88
N LEU A 53 5.53 -7.21 -9.44
CA LEU A 53 5.98 -6.49 -8.26
C LEU A 53 5.92 -7.38 -7.00
N ARG A 54 4.76 -7.99 -6.75
CA ARG A 54 4.53 -8.78 -5.53
C ARG A 54 5.43 -10.00 -5.44
N SER A 55 5.77 -10.62 -6.60
CA SER A 55 6.65 -11.79 -6.66
C SER A 55 8.13 -11.41 -6.59
N ALA A 56 8.55 -10.34 -7.28
CA ALA A 56 9.95 -9.93 -7.31
C ALA A 56 10.36 -9.14 -6.05
N MET A 57 9.42 -8.37 -5.49
CA MET A 57 9.63 -7.51 -4.33
C MET A 57 8.67 -7.88 -3.20
N PRO A 58 8.80 -9.05 -2.56
CA PRO A 58 7.99 -9.40 -1.40
C PRO A 58 8.17 -8.37 -0.28
N MET A 59 7.19 -8.30 0.64
CA MET A 59 7.22 -7.32 1.70
C MET A 59 8.19 -7.74 2.80
N ASN A 60 9.31 -7.02 2.93
CA ASN A 60 10.33 -7.22 3.95
C ASN A 60 10.83 -5.86 4.46
N ILE A 61 10.15 -5.30 5.44
CA ILE A 61 10.40 -3.94 5.93
C ILE A 61 11.72 -3.78 6.70
N ARG A 62 12.31 -4.88 7.18
CA ARG A 62 13.60 -4.86 7.89
C ARG A 62 14.79 -4.77 6.95
N ALA A 63 14.63 -5.25 5.73
CA ALA A 63 15.73 -5.44 4.79
C ALA A 63 15.95 -4.23 3.87
N LYS A 64 17.15 -4.16 3.33
CA LYS A 64 17.50 -3.37 2.15
C LYS A 64 18.02 -4.32 1.10
N ARG A 65 17.30 -4.42 0.00
CA ARG A 65 17.51 -5.44 -1.03
C ARG A 65 17.56 -4.82 -2.42
N ALA A 66 18.21 -5.52 -3.34
CA ALA A 66 18.22 -5.19 -4.75
C ALA A 66 17.74 -6.40 -5.56
N VAL A 67 16.90 -6.15 -6.55
CA VAL A 67 16.41 -7.17 -7.50
C VAL A 67 16.60 -6.70 -8.94
N PRO A 68 16.78 -7.61 -9.91
CA PRO A 68 16.85 -7.24 -11.30
C PRO A 68 15.54 -6.60 -11.77
N MET A 69 15.63 -5.42 -12.39
CA MET A 69 14.48 -4.72 -12.95
C MET A 69 14.09 -5.37 -14.28
N THR A 70 13.07 -6.20 -14.27
CA THR A 70 12.49 -6.80 -15.47
C THR A 70 11.46 -5.86 -16.11
N GLU A 71 11.16 -6.05 -17.42
CA GLU A 71 10.11 -5.26 -18.08
C GLU A 71 8.73 -5.42 -17.42
N ALA A 72 8.42 -6.61 -16.90
CA ALA A 72 7.14 -6.84 -16.22
C ALA A 72 7.08 -6.09 -14.88
N LEU A 73 8.18 -6.11 -14.12
CA LEU A 73 8.30 -5.36 -12.88
C LEU A 73 8.22 -3.86 -13.12
N GLN A 74 8.91 -3.35 -14.13
CA GLN A 74 8.87 -1.94 -14.48
C GLN A 74 7.46 -1.49 -14.88
N ARG A 75 6.73 -2.30 -15.67
CA ARG A 75 5.34 -1.99 -16.03
C ARG A 75 4.42 -1.89 -14.79
N ASP A 76 4.58 -2.79 -13.82
CA ASP A 76 3.79 -2.72 -12.58
C ASP A 76 4.11 -1.42 -11.80
N ILE A 77 5.38 -1.07 -11.69
CA ILE A 77 5.84 0.15 -11.02
C ILE A 77 5.30 1.40 -11.75
N ASP A 78 5.43 1.47 -13.06
CA ASP A 78 4.96 2.60 -13.87
C ASP A 78 3.43 2.77 -13.76
N ARG A 79 2.71 1.65 -13.72
CA ARG A 79 1.25 1.67 -13.52
C ARG A 79 0.87 2.24 -12.15
N ILE A 80 1.60 1.87 -11.10
CA ILE A 80 1.38 2.39 -9.75
C ILE A 80 1.64 3.90 -9.71
N TRP A 81 2.76 4.36 -10.29
CA TRP A 81 3.06 5.79 -10.35
C TRP A 81 1.98 6.57 -11.10
N THR A 82 1.48 6.02 -12.21
CA THR A 82 0.37 6.63 -12.98
C THR A 82 -0.90 6.72 -12.13
N LEU A 83 -1.30 5.63 -11.48
CA LEU A 83 -2.49 5.62 -10.62
C LEU A 83 -2.41 6.65 -9.49
N TRP A 84 -1.26 6.70 -8.80
CA TRP A 84 -1.08 7.63 -7.69
C TRP A 84 -0.99 9.08 -8.19
N GLY A 85 -0.28 9.34 -9.28
CA GLY A 85 -0.14 10.67 -9.87
C GLY A 85 -1.49 11.23 -10.31
N ASP A 86 -2.29 10.43 -11.02
CA ASP A 86 -3.63 10.83 -11.46
C ASP A 86 -4.55 11.12 -10.26
N ALA A 87 -4.55 10.22 -9.27
CA ALA A 87 -5.37 10.39 -8.06
C ALA A 87 -4.94 11.63 -7.26
N ARG A 88 -3.64 11.81 -7.02
CA ARG A 88 -3.10 12.97 -6.31
C ARG A 88 -3.36 14.29 -7.03
N SER A 89 -3.18 14.32 -8.35
CA SER A 89 -3.45 15.50 -9.17
C SER A 89 -4.92 15.91 -9.11
N ALA A 90 -5.84 14.94 -9.18
CA ALA A 90 -7.26 15.19 -9.11
C ALA A 90 -7.76 15.65 -7.72
N HIS A 91 -7.02 15.33 -6.64
CA HIS A 91 -7.43 15.59 -5.26
C HIS A 91 -6.43 16.46 -4.48
N ALA A 92 -5.54 17.18 -5.16
CA ALA A 92 -4.46 17.95 -4.53
C ALA A 92 -4.99 18.95 -3.48
N ASP A 93 -6.09 19.63 -3.77
CA ASP A 93 -6.68 20.62 -2.88
C ASP A 93 -7.50 20.01 -1.72
N ALA A 94 -7.79 18.70 -1.79
CA ALA A 94 -8.60 18.00 -0.80
C ALA A 94 -7.78 17.39 0.36
N GLY A 95 -6.46 17.40 0.23
CA GLY A 95 -5.56 16.92 1.28
C GLY A 95 -4.36 16.09 0.78
N PRO A 96 -3.58 15.52 1.69
CA PRO A 96 -2.27 14.96 1.35
C PRO A 96 -2.28 13.46 1.00
N TRP A 97 -3.43 12.79 1.01
CA TRP A 97 -3.57 11.37 0.70
C TRP A 97 -4.01 11.15 -0.76
N LEU A 98 -4.05 9.92 -1.25
CA LEU A 98 -4.36 9.62 -2.66
C LEU A 98 -5.66 10.26 -3.13
N LEU A 99 -6.68 10.26 -2.28
CA LEU A 99 -8.00 10.81 -2.56
C LEU A 99 -8.32 12.03 -1.66
N GLY A 100 -7.30 12.75 -1.25
CA GLY A 100 -7.41 13.91 -0.36
C GLY A 100 -7.27 13.52 1.12
N SER A 101 -8.29 12.93 1.72
CA SER A 101 -8.23 12.35 3.07
C SER A 101 -7.75 10.91 3.01
N TYR A 102 -7.20 10.40 4.14
CA TYR A 102 -6.84 8.98 4.28
C TYR A 102 -8.04 8.08 3.95
N SER A 103 -7.80 7.03 3.20
CA SER A 103 -8.81 6.09 2.75
C SER A 103 -8.29 4.65 2.68
N LEU A 104 -9.19 3.70 2.43
CA LEU A 104 -8.79 2.31 2.18
C LEU A 104 -7.88 2.16 0.96
N ALA A 105 -7.89 3.09 0.01
CA ALA A 105 -6.91 3.08 -1.07
C ALA A 105 -5.49 3.24 -0.52
N ASP A 106 -5.27 4.18 0.42
CA ASP A 106 -3.97 4.38 1.05
C ASP A 106 -3.55 3.15 1.86
N ALA A 107 -4.48 2.56 2.61
CA ALA A 107 -4.22 1.34 3.38
C ALA A 107 -3.80 0.16 2.47
N MET A 108 -4.46 -0.02 1.32
CA MET A 108 -4.12 -1.08 0.36
C MET A 108 -2.78 -0.85 -0.35
N PHE A 109 -2.39 0.41 -0.54
CA PHE A 109 -1.10 0.74 -1.17
C PHE A 109 0.05 0.94 -0.17
N ALA A 110 -0.19 1.05 1.13
CA ALA A 110 0.88 1.15 2.12
C ALA A 110 1.95 0.03 1.99
N PRO A 111 1.59 -1.27 1.80
CA PRO A 111 2.57 -2.31 1.56
C PRO A 111 3.45 -2.10 0.32
N VAL A 112 2.97 -1.38 -0.68
CA VAL A 112 3.77 -1.06 -1.88
C VAL A 112 4.83 -0.01 -1.56
N VAL A 113 4.48 1.01 -0.77
CA VAL A 113 5.44 2.02 -0.32
C VAL A 113 6.58 1.37 0.46
N PHE A 114 6.28 0.42 1.35
CA PHE A 114 7.31 -0.33 2.09
C PHE A 114 8.16 -1.20 1.17
N ARG A 115 7.58 -1.86 0.16
CA ARG A 115 8.35 -2.58 -0.87
C ARG A 115 9.32 -1.65 -1.59
N PHE A 116 8.84 -0.49 -2.04
CA PHE A 116 9.70 0.50 -2.70
C PHE A 116 10.86 0.95 -1.81
N ALA A 117 10.60 1.17 -0.52
CA ALA A 117 11.64 1.52 0.44
C ALA A 117 12.66 0.38 0.67
N THR A 118 12.21 -0.87 0.69
CA THR A 118 13.07 -2.04 0.83
C THR A 118 13.98 -2.23 -0.38
N TYR A 119 13.43 -2.09 -1.59
CA TYR A 119 14.14 -2.37 -2.85
C TYR A 119 14.70 -1.13 -3.55
N GLY A 120 14.73 0.02 -2.87
CA GLY A 120 15.37 1.24 -3.37
C GLY A 120 14.69 1.87 -4.58
N VAL A 121 13.39 1.60 -4.81
CA VAL A 121 12.61 2.22 -5.89
C VAL A 121 12.34 3.67 -5.53
N GLN A 122 12.85 4.58 -6.35
CA GLN A 122 12.71 6.02 -6.11
C GLN A 122 11.34 6.52 -6.60
N ALA A 123 10.64 7.23 -5.72
CA ALA A 123 9.40 7.89 -6.10
C ALA A 123 9.67 9.08 -7.04
N PRO A 124 8.80 9.34 -8.03
CA PRO A 124 8.76 10.62 -8.73
C PRO A 124 8.64 11.79 -7.75
N ASP A 125 9.16 12.95 -8.13
CA ASP A 125 9.22 14.14 -7.25
C ASP A 125 7.85 14.52 -6.69
N ASP A 126 6.80 14.47 -7.51
CA ASP A 126 5.42 14.79 -7.16
C ASP A 126 4.74 13.76 -6.23
N LEU A 127 5.31 12.57 -6.09
CA LEU A 127 4.82 11.48 -5.21
C LEU A 127 5.71 11.24 -3.99
N SER A 128 6.87 11.88 -3.92
CA SER A 128 7.84 11.69 -2.85
C SER A 128 7.28 12.02 -1.47
N GLU A 129 6.51 13.12 -1.37
CA GLU A 129 5.86 13.52 -0.13
C GLU A 129 4.77 12.54 0.32
N TYR A 130 4.01 11.96 -0.62
CA TYR A 130 3.04 10.92 -0.30
C TYR A 130 3.72 9.67 0.26
N CYS A 131 4.77 9.18 -0.40
CA CYS A 131 5.53 8.03 0.09
C CYS A 131 6.13 8.29 1.48
N ALA A 132 6.71 9.48 1.68
CA ALA A 132 7.27 9.86 2.97
C ALA A 132 6.20 9.96 4.08
N ARG A 133 4.98 10.37 3.73
CA ARG A 133 3.84 10.43 4.66
C ARG A 133 3.42 9.03 5.10
N VAL A 134 3.25 8.11 4.17
CA VAL A 134 2.92 6.71 4.48
C VAL A 134 3.99 6.08 5.38
N MET A 135 5.26 6.30 5.06
CA MET A 135 6.39 5.77 5.86
C MET A 135 6.47 6.32 7.30
N LYS A 136 5.88 7.49 7.53
CA LYS A 136 5.88 8.19 8.83
C LYS A 136 4.51 8.21 9.49
N ASP A 137 3.57 7.42 9.00
CA ASP A 137 2.22 7.38 9.55
C ASP A 137 2.29 6.87 11.01
N PRO A 138 1.85 7.67 12.00
CA PRO A 138 1.92 7.28 13.40
C PRO A 138 1.11 6.03 13.74
N ASP A 139 0.06 5.73 12.96
CA ASP A 139 -0.75 4.53 13.17
C ASP A 139 -0.02 3.26 12.73
N LEU A 140 1.00 3.37 11.86
CA LEU A 140 1.86 2.27 11.44
C LEU A 140 3.10 2.08 12.32
N GLU A 141 3.48 3.08 13.12
CA GLU A 141 4.69 3.03 13.95
C GLU A 141 4.74 1.82 14.91
N PRO A 142 3.68 1.48 15.66
CA PRO A 142 3.71 0.31 16.54
C PRO A 142 3.89 -1.01 15.77
N TRP A 143 3.27 -1.11 14.60
CA TRP A 143 3.42 -2.29 13.73
C TRP A 143 4.83 -2.40 13.16
N LEU A 144 5.44 -1.29 12.73
CA LEU A 144 6.81 -1.25 12.23
C LEU A 144 7.82 -1.63 13.33
N ALA A 145 7.59 -1.16 14.56
CA ALA A 145 8.43 -1.51 15.70
C ALA A 145 8.39 -3.03 15.99
N LEU A 146 7.18 -3.62 16.03
CA LEU A 146 7.01 -5.06 16.22
C LEU A 146 7.66 -5.87 15.09
N ALA A 147 7.53 -5.42 13.84
CA ALA A 147 8.13 -6.08 12.71
C ALA A 147 9.67 -5.99 12.72
N ALA A 148 10.24 -4.92 13.27
CA ALA A 148 11.69 -4.80 13.44
C ALA A 148 12.25 -5.76 14.50
N GLU A 149 11.45 -6.10 15.53
CA GLU A 149 11.79 -7.06 16.58
C GLU A 149 11.55 -8.52 16.17
N GLU A 150 10.81 -8.77 15.09
CA GLU A 150 10.49 -10.11 14.64
C GLU A 150 11.76 -10.87 14.21
N THR A 151 11.94 -12.05 14.78
CA THR A 151 13.12 -12.90 14.53
C THR A 151 12.89 -13.98 13.48
N TRP A 152 11.63 -14.22 13.13
CA TRP A 152 11.32 -15.23 12.11
C TRP A 152 11.69 -14.73 10.72
N ILE A 153 12.29 -15.63 9.96
CA ILE A 153 12.69 -15.42 8.57
C ILE A 153 11.86 -16.35 7.70
N VAL A 154 11.24 -15.79 6.68
CA VAL A 154 10.53 -16.52 5.64
C VAL A 154 11.39 -16.44 4.39
N ASP A 155 12.06 -17.54 4.03
CA ASP A 155 13.03 -17.56 2.92
C ASP A 155 12.45 -17.01 1.61
N ALA A 156 11.15 -17.23 1.36
CA ALA A 156 10.48 -16.71 0.17
C ALA A 156 10.37 -15.18 0.14
N ASP A 157 10.44 -14.53 1.31
CA ASP A 157 10.37 -13.06 1.44
C ASP A 157 11.77 -12.41 1.52
N GLU A 158 12.84 -13.19 1.44
CA GLU A 158 14.24 -12.75 1.38
C GLU A 158 14.73 -12.63 -0.09
N ALA A 159 13.88 -12.18 -1.00
CA ALA A 159 14.21 -12.05 -2.41
C ALA A 159 15.29 -10.99 -2.67
N GLY A 160 16.14 -11.26 -3.68
CA GLY A 160 17.22 -10.36 -4.09
C GLY A 160 18.48 -10.48 -3.25
N GLU A 161 19.42 -9.56 -3.50
CA GLU A 161 20.69 -9.47 -2.79
C GLU A 161 20.65 -8.30 -1.79
N GLU A 162 21.51 -8.33 -0.78
CA GLU A 162 21.64 -7.17 0.12
C GLU A 162 22.09 -5.94 -0.67
N ALA A 163 21.40 -4.83 -0.49
CA ALA A 163 21.79 -3.59 -1.09
C ALA A 163 23.00 -3.04 -0.32
N GLY A 164 24.11 -2.83 -1.04
CA GLY A 164 25.37 -2.31 -0.49
C GLY A 164 25.27 -0.85 -0.01
#